data_d0be28bfa6cd283d11bac9450f49693a
#
_entry.id   d0be28bfa6cd283d11bac9450f49693a
#
_cell.length_a   1.000
_cell.length_b   1.000
_cell.length_c   1.000
_cell.angle_alpha   90.00
_cell.angle_beta   90.00
_cell.angle_gamma   90.00
#
_symmetry.space_group_name_H-M   'P 1'
#
loop_
_entity.id
_entity.type
_entity.pdbx_description
1 polymer ?
#
loop_
_entity_poly.entity_id
_entity_poly.type
_entity_poly.pdbx_seq_one_letter_code
_entity_poly.pdbx_strand_id
1 'polypeptide(L)'
;MPDFLFPNIPMPERQSKPRKRGLTMMIDWGLPLGLQKDCLEAQGLYVDEAKIAASIPRVMPKTYLKKKIDTYKADGIFAFPGGLFTELAIAQGNYELFLKDAKEAGFSGIEVSDNLLKIDPRKKKAAISKAVKEFGLTVMGEVGRKEGSMTKEELIADVENCLDAGASMVLLEAHELFHGDIRQEVLDELTKKIPLERIMFELPVVVLPDVTKAYKVKVLFWMIKQFGTDVNLANVEWDEIYFTEITRIGACGTTSHSQGAYRLAGIESSEE
;
A
#
# COMPACT_ATOMS: atom_id res chain seq x y z
N MET A 1 0.25 11.32 22.88
CA MET A 1 0.40 9.90 22.54
C MET A 1 -0.80 9.16 23.12
N PRO A 2 -1.31 8.13 22.47
CA PRO A 2 -2.37 7.31 23.04
C PRO A 2 -1.91 6.72 24.39
N ASP A 3 -2.85 6.60 25.32
CA ASP A 3 -2.59 6.02 26.64
C ASP A 3 -2.74 4.49 26.53
N PHE A 4 -1.63 3.81 26.27
CA PHE A 4 -1.60 2.36 26.17
C PHE A 4 -1.48 1.70 27.55
N LEU A 5 -2.23 0.59 27.77
CA LEU A 5 -1.99 -0.28 28.89
C LEU A 5 -0.63 -0.98 28.77
N PHE A 6 -0.11 -1.44 29.89
CA PHE A 6 1.20 -2.11 30.00
C PHE A 6 2.41 -1.22 29.65
N PRO A 7 2.50 0.00 30.18
CA PRO A 7 3.57 0.95 29.82
C PRO A 7 4.96 0.47 30.22
N ASN A 8 5.06 -0.51 31.11
CA ASN A 8 6.30 -1.08 31.61
C ASN A 8 6.86 -2.22 30.72
N ILE A 9 6.14 -2.57 29.64
CA ILE A 9 6.62 -3.52 28.65
C ILE A 9 7.15 -2.71 27.47
N PRO A 10 8.47 -2.56 27.30
CA PRO A 10 9.03 -1.75 26.23
C PRO A 10 8.73 -2.38 24.87
N MET A 11 8.32 -1.55 23.94
CA MET A 11 8.08 -1.90 22.55
C MET A 11 8.87 -0.95 21.64
N PRO A 12 9.29 -1.38 20.44
CA PRO A 12 9.89 -0.49 19.46
C PRO A 12 8.95 0.68 19.15
N GLU A 13 9.52 1.89 19.15
CA GLU A 13 8.76 3.09 18.84
C GLU A 13 8.36 3.12 17.36
N ARG A 14 7.11 3.50 17.13
CA ARG A 14 6.57 3.80 15.80
C ARG A 14 6.43 5.31 15.64
N GLN A 15 6.69 5.80 14.43
CA GLN A 15 6.40 7.20 14.12
C GLN A 15 4.91 7.49 14.37
N SER A 16 4.62 8.63 14.99
CA SER A 16 3.25 9.12 15.10
C SER A 16 2.75 9.66 13.75
N LYS A 17 1.43 9.64 13.55
CA LYS A 17 0.81 10.27 12.36
C LYS A 17 0.95 11.80 12.39
N PRO A 18 1.16 12.45 11.24
CA PRO A 18 1.33 11.90 9.90
C PRO A 18 2.74 11.30 9.70
N ARG A 19 2.78 10.04 9.27
CA ARG A 19 4.04 9.32 9.02
C ARG A 19 4.59 9.62 7.63
N LYS A 20 5.91 9.44 7.47
CA LYS A 20 6.59 9.48 6.17
C LYS A 20 7.13 8.12 5.75
N ARG A 21 7.24 7.18 6.69
CA ARG A 21 7.73 5.81 6.48
C ARG A 21 7.03 4.87 7.47
N GLY A 22 7.07 3.60 7.20
CA GLY A 22 6.29 2.61 7.94
C GLY A 22 4.79 2.78 7.71
N LEU A 23 4.40 3.29 6.56
CA LEU A 23 3.01 3.51 6.19
C LEU A 23 2.26 2.19 6.07
N THR A 24 1.01 2.20 6.46
CA THR A 24 0.08 1.10 6.23
C THR A 24 -1.09 1.59 5.38
N MET A 25 -1.21 1.06 4.18
CA MET A 25 -2.35 1.28 3.30
C MET A 25 -3.34 0.13 3.45
N MET A 26 -4.52 0.46 3.96
CA MET A 26 -5.63 -0.48 4.05
C MET A 26 -6.34 -0.60 2.71
N ILE A 27 -6.64 -1.84 2.28
CA ILE A 27 -7.49 -2.09 1.13
C ILE A 27 -8.95 -2.21 1.56
N ASP A 28 -9.83 -1.43 0.92
CA ASP A 28 -11.26 -1.38 1.22
C ASP A 28 -12.06 -2.01 0.07
N TRP A 29 -12.53 -3.22 0.29
CA TRP A 29 -13.39 -3.98 -0.62
C TRP A 29 -14.87 -3.65 -0.47
N GLY A 30 -15.21 -2.41 -0.12
CA GLY A 30 -16.59 -1.98 0.08
C GLY A 30 -17.06 -2.11 1.53
N LEU A 31 -16.17 -1.94 2.48
CA LEU A 31 -16.45 -1.99 3.90
C LEU A 31 -17.66 -1.10 4.25
N PRO A 32 -18.72 -1.64 4.91
CA PRO A 32 -19.85 -0.82 5.32
C PRO A 32 -19.44 0.31 6.26
N LEU A 33 -20.12 1.45 6.18
CA LEU A 33 -19.76 2.65 6.98
C LEU A 33 -19.72 2.41 8.50
N GLY A 34 -20.60 1.56 9.03
CA GLY A 34 -20.58 1.19 10.45
C GLY A 34 -19.26 0.49 10.80
N LEU A 35 -18.96 -0.58 10.08
CA LEU A 35 -17.73 -1.34 10.28
C LEU A 35 -16.46 -0.50 9.98
N GLN A 36 -16.52 0.40 9.00
CA GLN A 36 -15.43 1.33 8.74
C GLN A 36 -15.14 2.22 9.97
N LYS A 37 -16.18 2.78 10.59
CA LYS A 37 -16.04 3.60 11.80
C LYS A 37 -15.49 2.81 12.98
N ASP A 38 -16.05 1.62 13.22
CA ASP A 38 -15.59 0.72 14.29
C ASP A 38 -14.10 0.34 14.08
N CYS A 39 -13.73 0.05 12.83
CA CYS A 39 -12.34 -0.23 12.45
C CYS A 39 -11.42 0.97 12.73
N LEU A 40 -11.83 2.17 12.34
CA LEU A 40 -11.02 3.38 12.53
C LEU A 40 -10.92 3.79 14.00
N GLU A 41 -11.99 3.65 14.78
CA GLU A 41 -11.97 3.86 16.23
C GLU A 41 -10.96 2.93 16.92
N ALA A 42 -10.97 1.63 16.55
CA ALA A 42 -10.10 0.65 17.16
C ALA A 42 -8.63 0.76 16.70
N GLN A 43 -8.38 0.95 15.43
CA GLN A 43 -7.05 0.75 14.82
C GLN A 43 -6.64 1.82 13.79
N GLY A 44 -7.41 2.90 13.64
CA GLY A 44 -7.13 3.99 12.70
C GLY A 44 -5.79 4.68 12.96
N LEU A 45 -5.27 4.60 14.19
CA LEU A 45 -3.92 5.04 14.53
C LEU A 45 -2.84 4.39 13.64
N TYR A 46 -3.07 3.16 13.17
CA TYR A 46 -2.12 2.39 12.38
C TYR A 46 -2.40 2.43 10.87
N VAL A 47 -3.49 3.08 10.43
CA VAL A 47 -3.85 3.23 9.02
C VAL A 47 -3.47 4.62 8.54
N ASP A 48 -2.65 4.71 7.51
CA ASP A 48 -2.21 5.98 6.91
C ASP A 48 -2.95 6.29 5.61
N GLU A 49 -3.26 5.26 4.86
CA GLU A 49 -3.91 5.34 3.55
C GLU A 49 -5.02 4.30 3.41
N ALA A 50 -6.02 4.61 2.60
CA ALA A 50 -7.12 3.70 2.28
C ALA A 50 -7.38 3.66 0.78
N LYS A 51 -7.15 2.49 0.16
CA LYS A 51 -7.47 2.22 -1.23
C LYS A 51 -8.85 1.61 -1.34
N ILE A 52 -9.83 2.37 -1.91
CA ILE A 52 -11.12 1.78 -2.27
C ILE A 52 -10.91 0.97 -3.56
N ALA A 53 -10.95 -0.35 -3.41
CA ALA A 53 -10.41 -1.30 -4.38
C ALA A 53 -11.15 -1.32 -5.72
N ALA A 54 -10.40 -1.59 -6.77
CA ALA A 54 -10.91 -1.83 -8.12
C ALA A 54 -11.96 -0.78 -8.56
N SER A 55 -13.05 -1.22 -9.19
CA SER A 55 -14.14 -0.35 -9.64
C SER A 55 -15.27 -0.20 -8.61
N ILE A 56 -15.05 -0.51 -7.33
CA ILE A 56 -16.04 -0.34 -6.25
C ILE A 56 -16.61 1.09 -6.21
N PRO A 57 -15.79 2.16 -6.39
CA PRO A 57 -16.35 3.51 -6.42
C PRO A 57 -17.44 3.71 -7.47
N ARG A 58 -17.41 2.96 -8.59
CA ARG A 58 -18.41 3.06 -9.68
C ARG A 58 -19.74 2.40 -9.35
N VAL A 59 -19.72 1.34 -8.53
CA VAL A 59 -20.94 0.59 -8.18
C VAL A 59 -21.54 1.03 -6.84
N MET A 60 -20.85 1.88 -6.11
CA MET A 60 -21.32 2.42 -4.83
C MET A 60 -22.19 3.67 -5.07
N PRO A 61 -23.34 3.84 -4.38
CA PRO A 61 -24.12 5.07 -4.47
C PRO A 61 -23.29 6.32 -4.14
N LYS A 62 -23.37 7.37 -4.96
CA LYS A 62 -22.55 8.59 -4.85
C LYS A 62 -22.51 9.17 -3.45
N THR A 63 -23.67 9.31 -2.80
CA THR A 63 -23.77 9.88 -1.44
C THR A 63 -23.12 8.99 -0.38
N TYR A 64 -23.13 7.67 -0.58
CA TYR A 64 -22.51 6.70 0.30
C TYR A 64 -20.97 6.72 0.15
N LEU A 65 -20.49 6.70 -1.09
CA LEU A 65 -19.05 6.82 -1.40
C LEU A 65 -18.46 8.11 -0.79
N LYS A 66 -19.16 9.23 -0.96
CA LYS A 66 -18.71 10.51 -0.38
C LYS A 66 -18.58 10.43 1.12
N LYS A 67 -19.57 9.87 1.82
CA LYS A 67 -19.50 9.67 3.29
C LYS A 67 -18.32 8.78 3.69
N LYS A 68 -18.01 7.72 2.92
CA LYS A 68 -16.84 6.87 3.18
C LYS A 68 -15.54 7.65 3.08
N ILE A 69 -15.37 8.41 2.01
CA ILE A 69 -14.18 9.23 1.77
C ILE A 69 -14.03 10.27 2.89
N ASP A 70 -15.12 10.96 3.24
CA ASP A 70 -15.12 11.98 4.29
C ASP A 70 -14.75 11.36 5.67
N THR A 71 -15.20 10.12 5.94
CA THR A 71 -14.84 9.39 7.17
C THR A 71 -13.34 9.10 7.22
N TYR A 72 -12.72 8.62 6.15
CA TYR A 72 -11.27 8.42 6.11
C TYR A 72 -10.51 9.74 6.30
N LYS A 73 -10.92 10.80 5.62
CA LYS A 73 -10.27 12.11 5.70
C LYS A 73 -10.36 12.72 7.10
N ALA A 74 -11.47 12.53 7.81
CA ALA A 74 -11.65 13.00 9.18
C ALA A 74 -10.62 12.40 10.14
N ASP A 75 -10.17 11.17 9.89
CA ASP A 75 -9.12 10.50 10.66
C ASP A 75 -7.71 10.72 10.09
N GLY A 76 -7.55 11.69 9.17
CA GLY A 76 -6.26 12.00 8.56
C GLY A 76 -5.72 10.90 7.65
N ILE A 77 -6.61 10.07 7.10
CA ILE A 77 -6.25 8.95 6.21
C ILE A 77 -6.38 9.41 4.76
N PHE A 78 -5.34 9.18 3.97
CA PHE A 78 -5.31 9.48 2.56
C PHE A 78 -6.14 8.45 1.78
N ALA A 79 -7.28 8.87 1.22
CA ALA A 79 -8.19 7.99 0.50
C ALA A 79 -8.09 8.17 -1.03
N PHE A 80 -8.03 7.05 -1.75
CA PHE A 80 -7.93 7.04 -3.22
C PHE A 80 -8.60 5.80 -3.85
N PRO A 81 -9.01 5.85 -5.13
CA PRO A 81 -9.54 4.70 -5.85
C PRO A 81 -8.40 3.84 -6.40
N GLY A 82 -8.58 2.52 -6.43
CA GLY A 82 -7.58 1.57 -6.93
C GLY A 82 -7.30 1.71 -8.44
N GLY A 83 -6.08 1.35 -8.84
CA GLY A 83 -5.54 1.56 -10.18
C GLY A 83 -6.28 0.85 -11.31
N LEU A 84 -6.86 -0.32 -11.05
CA LEU A 84 -7.69 -1.02 -12.05
C LEU A 84 -8.86 -0.15 -12.57
N PHE A 85 -9.39 0.73 -11.73
CA PHE A 85 -10.44 1.67 -12.16
C PHE A 85 -9.86 2.78 -13.05
N THR A 86 -8.65 3.22 -12.77
CA THR A 86 -7.93 4.16 -13.63
C THR A 86 -7.57 3.55 -14.98
N GLU A 87 -7.09 2.29 -14.99
CA GLU A 87 -6.83 1.54 -16.23
C GLU A 87 -8.08 1.46 -17.12
N LEU A 88 -9.21 1.11 -16.51
CA LEU A 88 -10.49 1.05 -17.22
C LEU A 88 -10.85 2.43 -17.84
N ALA A 89 -10.69 3.50 -17.08
CA ALA A 89 -10.96 4.86 -17.57
C ALA A 89 -10.02 5.26 -18.74
N ILE A 90 -8.75 4.90 -18.65
CA ILE A 90 -7.77 5.13 -19.74
C ILE A 90 -8.16 4.33 -20.99
N ALA A 91 -8.48 3.04 -20.84
CA ALA A 91 -8.86 2.17 -21.94
C ALA A 91 -10.09 2.64 -22.68
N GLN A 92 -11.05 3.22 -21.97
CA GLN A 92 -12.28 3.77 -22.51
C GLN A 92 -12.14 5.20 -23.07
N GLY A 93 -10.95 5.82 -22.97
CA GLY A 93 -10.73 7.21 -23.36
C GLY A 93 -11.40 8.24 -22.43
N ASN A 94 -11.79 7.85 -21.24
CA ASN A 94 -12.53 8.66 -20.26
C ASN A 94 -11.67 9.15 -19.09
N TYR A 95 -10.34 9.10 -19.22
CA TYR A 95 -9.43 9.40 -18.12
C TYR A 95 -9.64 10.80 -17.52
N GLU A 96 -9.84 11.82 -18.35
CA GLU A 96 -10.06 13.18 -17.84
C GLU A 96 -11.39 13.32 -17.06
N LEU A 97 -12.44 12.64 -17.51
CA LEU A 97 -13.69 12.58 -16.77
C LEU A 97 -13.53 11.86 -15.44
N PHE A 98 -12.79 10.77 -15.43
CA PHE A 98 -12.44 10.05 -14.20
C PHE A 98 -11.72 10.97 -13.20
N LEU A 99 -10.74 11.77 -13.64
CA LEU A 99 -10.03 12.71 -12.76
C LEU A 99 -10.95 13.78 -12.17
N LYS A 100 -11.91 14.31 -12.98
CA LYS A 100 -12.93 15.25 -12.50
C LYS A 100 -13.83 14.61 -11.44
N ASP A 101 -14.32 13.41 -11.73
CA ASP A 101 -15.22 12.68 -10.84
C ASP A 101 -14.51 12.28 -9.52
N ALA A 102 -13.26 11.83 -9.59
CA ALA A 102 -12.46 11.51 -8.40
C ALA A 102 -12.31 12.75 -7.49
N LYS A 103 -12.03 13.89 -8.08
CA LYS A 103 -11.91 15.15 -7.36
C LYS A 103 -13.26 15.60 -6.77
N GLU A 104 -14.36 15.49 -7.52
CA GLU A 104 -15.72 15.81 -7.05
C GLU A 104 -16.18 14.88 -5.92
N ALA A 105 -15.80 13.59 -5.98
CA ALA A 105 -16.07 12.63 -4.92
C ALA A 105 -15.32 12.96 -3.63
N GLY A 106 -14.24 13.74 -3.71
CA GLY A 106 -13.44 14.17 -2.57
C GLY A 106 -12.20 13.29 -2.30
N PHE A 107 -11.83 12.43 -3.24
CA PHE A 107 -10.59 11.67 -3.11
C PHE A 107 -9.36 12.58 -2.97
N SER A 108 -8.41 12.15 -2.15
CA SER A 108 -7.16 12.88 -1.91
C SER A 108 -6.16 12.70 -3.05
N GLY A 109 -6.29 11.62 -3.80
CA GLY A 109 -5.45 11.29 -4.94
C GLY A 109 -6.03 10.13 -5.75
N ILE A 110 -5.21 9.58 -6.62
CA ILE A 110 -5.53 8.41 -7.45
C ILE A 110 -4.32 7.48 -7.54
N GLU A 111 -4.58 6.24 -7.93
CA GLU A 111 -3.57 5.28 -8.35
C GLU A 111 -3.56 5.16 -9.87
N VAL A 112 -2.37 5.15 -10.47
CA VAL A 112 -2.17 4.90 -11.91
C VAL A 112 -1.37 3.63 -12.09
N SER A 113 -2.00 2.60 -12.63
CA SER A 113 -1.42 1.27 -12.87
C SER A 113 -1.47 0.87 -14.34
N ASP A 114 -0.80 -0.22 -14.68
CA ASP A 114 -0.82 -0.91 -15.96
C ASP A 114 -0.70 -2.43 -15.80
N ASN A 115 -1.34 -2.96 -14.76
CA ASN A 115 -1.23 -4.34 -14.34
C ASN A 115 -1.98 -5.33 -15.22
N LEU A 116 -3.17 -4.94 -15.72
CA LEU A 116 -4.01 -5.75 -16.59
C LEU A 116 -3.95 -5.27 -18.03
N LEU A 117 -3.88 -3.96 -18.24
CA LEU A 117 -3.78 -3.34 -19.55
C LEU A 117 -2.38 -2.80 -19.73
N LYS A 118 -1.60 -3.46 -20.59
CA LYS A 118 -0.26 -2.97 -20.90
C LYS A 118 -0.35 -1.58 -21.55
N ILE A 119 -0.05 -0.56 -20.75
CA ILE A 119 -0.02 0.84 -21.18
C ILE A 119 1.41 1.18 -21.63
N ASP A 120 1.55 1.90 -22.77
CA ASP A 120 2.85 2.43 -23.17
C ASP A 120 3.44 3.30 -22.06
N PRO A 121 4.70 3.11 -21.65
CA PRO A 121 5.31 3.86 -20.53
C PRO A 121 5.20 5.39 -20.68
N ARG A 122 5.23 5.91 -21.92
CA ARG A 122 5.04 7.34 -22.19
C ARG A 122 3.61 7.79 -21.90
N LYS A 123 2.62 6.93 -22.18
CA LYS A 123 1.20 7.20 -21.87
C LYS A 123 0.97 7.13 -20.35
N LYS A 124 1.57 6.17 -19.65
CA LYS A 124 1.54 6.10 -18.18
C LYS A 124 2.15 7.37 -17.56
N LYS A 125 3.33 7.77 -18.02
CA LYS A 125 3.99 9.03 -17.61
C LYS A 125 3.10 10.26 -17.86
N ALA A 126 2.49 10.35 -19.03
CA ALA A 126 1.57 11.45 -19.38
C ALA A 126 0.32 11.46 -18.49
N ALA A 127 -0.26 10.27 -18.18
CA ALA A 127 -1.41 10.16 -17.31
C ALA A 127 -1.10 10.65 -15.89
N ILE A 128 0.03 10.21 -15.31
CA ILE A 128 0.51 10.66 -13.99
C ILE A 128 0.72 12.18 -14.01
N SER A 129 1.49 12.69 -14.99
CA SER A 129 1.77 14.11 -15.09
C SER A 129 0.52 14.97 -15.24
N LYS A 130 -0.49 14.49 -16.00
CA LYS A 130 -1.76 15.18 -16.17
C LYS A 130 -2.52 15.28 -14.84
N ALA A 131 -2.63 14.17 -14.12
CA ALA A 131 -3.32 14.15 -12.82
C ALA A 131 -2.68 15.11 -11.81
N VAL A 132 -1.34 15.12 -11.75
CA VAL A 132 -0.60 16.00 -10.84
C VAL A 132 -0.71 17.47 -11.27
N LYS A 133 -0.37 17.79 -12.52
CA LYS A 133 -0.17 19.19 -12.96
C LYS A 133 -1.47 19.91 -13.29
N GLU A 134 -2.43 19.22 -13.90
CA GLU A 134 -3.68 19.86 -14.36
C GLU A 134 -4.80 19.71 -13.33
N PHE A 135 -4.80 18.61 -12.56
CA PHE A 135 -5.87 18.35 -11.59
C PHE A 135 -5.45 18.56 -10.13
N GLY A 136 -4.15 18.69 -9.85
CA GLY A 136 -3.63 18.88 -8.49
C GLY A 136 -3.90 17.67 -7.59
N LEU A 137 -4.01 16.47 -8.16
CA LEU A 137 -4.19 15.23 -7.44
C LEU A 137 -2.84 14.64 -7.05
N THR A 138 -2.75 14.09 -5.86
CA THR A 138 -1.63 13.21 -5.50
C THR A 138 -1.75 11.90 -6.27
N VAL A 139 -0.65 11.41 -6.81
CA VAL A 139 -0.67 10.18 -7.60
C VAL A 139 0.24 9.13 -6.98
N MET A 140 -0.31 7.94 -6.78
CA MET A 140 0.40 6.70 -6.52
C MET A 140 0.64 6.01 -7.86
N GLY A 141 1.90 5.79 -8.24
CA GLY A 141 2.23 5.02 -9.45
C GLY A 141 2.36 3.56 -9.08
N GLU A 142 1.64 2.66 -9.72
CA GLU A 142 1.78 1.22 -9.47
C GLU A 142 2.68 0.57 -10.52
N VAL A 143 3.61 -0.29 -10.06
CA VAL A 143 4.57 -1.01 -10.89
C VAL A 143 4.55 -2.49 -10.53
N GLY A 144 4.59 -3.32 -11.55
CA GLY A 144 4.55 -4.76 -11.44
C GLY A 144 3.42 -5.37 -12.26
N ARG A 145 3.49 -6.65 -12.50
CA ARG A 145 2.49 -7.40 -13.29
C ARG A 145 1.74 -8.37 -12.41
N LYS A 146 0.46 -8.52 -12.64
CA LYS A 146 -0.34 -9.58 -11.98
C LYS A 146 -0.17 -10.92 -12.67
N GLU A 147 0.27 -10.91 -13.92
CA GLU A 147 0.60 -12.11 -14.69
C GLU A 147 2.01 -12.00 -15.28
N GLY A 148 2.86 -12.99 -14.99
CA GLY A 148 4.27 -12.98 -15.39
C GLY A 148 5.12 -12.12 -14.45
N SER A 149 6.33 -11.77 -14.89
CA SER A 149 7.25 -10.89 -14.18
C SER A 149 7.95 -9.93 -15.12
N MET A 150 8.33 -8.77 -14.60
CA MET A 150 9.17 -7.81 -15.30
C MET A 150 10.64 -8.20 -15.20
N THR A 151 11.46 -7.84 -16.20
CA THR A 151 12.90 -7.85 -16.02
C THR A 151 13.30 -6.81 -14.97
N LYS A 152 14.48 -6.95 -14.40
CA LYS A 152 15.02 -5.97 -13.45
C LYS A 152 15.06 -4.57 -14.05
N GLU A 153 15.53 -4.47 -15.27
CA GLU A 153 15.69 -3.21 -16.01
C GLU A 153 14.32 -2.56 -16.29
N GLU A 154 13.33 -3.34 -16.73
CA GLU A 154 11.96 -2.86 -16.95
C GLU A 154 11.34 -2.33 -15.66
N LEU A 155 11.46 -3.08 -14.55
CA LEU A 155 10.88 -2.72 -13.26
C LEU A 155 11.48 -1.41 -12.74
N ILE A 156 12.81 -1.30 -12.70
CA ILE A 156 13.51 -0.10 -12.24
C ILE A 156 13.13 1.10 -13.11
N ALA A 157 13.15 0.93 -14.44
CA ALA A 157 12.81 2.01 -15.36
C ALA A 157 11.37 2.50 -15.19
N ASP A 158 10.41 1.60 -14.89
CA ASP A 158 9.03 2.00 -14.67
C ASP A 158 8.83 2.70 -13.31
N VAL A 159 9.55 2.28 -12.27
CA VAL A 159 9.59 3.01 -10.99
C VAL A 159 10.12 4.43 -11.19
N GLU A 160 11.26 4.58 -11.84
CA GLU A 160 11.84 5.89 -12.16
C GLU A 160 10.88 6.74 -13.01
N ASN A 161 10.24 6.12 -14.02
CA ASN A 161 9.27 6.79 -14.88
C ASN A 161 8.05 7.33 -14.11
N CYS A 162 7.52 6.58 -13.16
CA CYS A 162 6.43 7.03 -12.30
C CYS A 162 6.87 8.23 -11.43
N LEU A 163 8.03 8.15 -10.79
CA LEU A 163 8.54 9.22 -9.92
C LEU A 163 8.85 10.49 -10.69
N ASP A 164 9.48 10.36 -11.86
CA ASP A 164 9.77 11.48 -12.77
C ASP A 164 8.49 12.15 -13.29
N ALA A 165 7.42 11.39 -13.44
CA ALA A 165 6.11 11.93 -13.84
C ALA A 165 5.45 12.77 -12.76
N GLY A 166 5.92 12.67 -11.51
CA GLY A 166 5.40 13.39 -10.35
C GLY A 166 4.58 12.52 -9.39
N ALA A 167 4.65 11.18 -9.51
CA ALA A 167 4.06 10.32 -8.49
C ALA A 167 4.69 10.59 -7.13
N SER A 168 3.88 10.67 -6.09
CA SER A 168 4.35 10.88 -4.71
C SER A 168 5.02 9.63 -4.15
N MET A 169 4.55 8.46 -4.57
CA MET A 169 5.00 7.14 -4.14
C MET A 169 4.78 6.13 -5.27
N VAL A 170 5.54 5.05 -5.26
CA VAL A 170 5.32 3.92 -6.14
C VAL A 170 4.84 2.74 -5.32
N LEU A 171 3.68 2.21 -5.70
CA LEU A 171 3.19 0.92 -5.24
C LEU A 171 3.89 -0.17 -6.05
N LEU A 172 4.54 -1.11 -5.38
CA LEU A 172 5.28 -2.18 -6.02
C LEU A 172 4.67 -3.52 -5.63
N GLU A 173 4.21 -4.27 -6.63
CA GLU A 173 3.71 -5.63 -6.42
C GLU A 173 4.78 -6.50 -5.76
N ALA A 174 4.50 -7.00 -4.55
CA ALA A 174 5.44 -7.86 -3.83
C ALA A 174 5.77 -9.15 -4.62
N HIS A 175 4.85 -9.61 -5.46
CA HIS A 175 5.03 -10.71 -6.37
C HIS A 175 6.27 -10.54 -7.29
N GLU A 176 6.60 -9.31 -7.69
CA GLU A 176 7.80 -9.03 -8.50
C GLU A 176 9.11 -9.31 -7.76
N LEU A 177 9.08 -9.31 -6.44
CA LEU A 177 10.26 -9.58 -5.60
C LEU A 177 10.21 -10.97 -4.95
N PHE A 178 9.01 -11.55 -4.82
CA PHE A 178 8.78 -12.77 -4.09
C PHE A 178 7.91 -13.75 -4.90
N HIS A 179 8.52 -14.38 -5.91
CA HIS A 179 7.85 -15.37 -6.75
C HIS A 179 8.72 -16.63 -6.87
N GLY A 180 8.45 -17.62 -6.01
CA GLY A 180 9.30 -18.81 -5.89
C GLY A 180 10.57 -18.50 -5.13
N ASP A 181 11.58 -17.96 -5.80
CA ASP A 181 12.82 -17.46 -5.20
C ASP A 181 12.79 -15.95 -5.05
N ILE A 182 13.58 -15.45 -4.09
CA ILE A 182 13.75 -14.01 -3.86
C ILE A 182 14.64 -13.44 -4.95
N ARG A 183 14.18 -12.41 -5.62
CA ARG A 183 14.94 -11.70 -6.65
C ARG A 183 15.86 -10.65 -5.99
N GLN A 184 16.90 -11.12 -5.31
CA GLN A 184 17.80 -10.28 -4.52
C GLN A 184 18.47 -9.20 -5.37
N GLU A 185 18.82 -9.50 -6.62
CA GLU A 185 19.45 -8.55 -7.54
C GLU A 185 18.54 -7.37 -7.92
N VAL A 186 17.22 -7.61 -7.95
CA VAL A 186 16.22 -6.54 -8.18
C VAL A 186 16.14 -5.66 -6.94
N LEU A 187 16.08 -6.28 -5.78
CA LEU A 187 15.97 -5.61 -4.49
C LEU A 187 17.17 -4.71 -4.23
N ASP A 188 18.37 -5.24 -4.44
CA ASP A 188 19.63 -4.52 -4.21
C ASP A 188 19.75 -3.30 -5.13
N GLU A 189 19.35 -3.44 -6.40
CA GLU A 189 19.37 -2.33 -7.34
C GLU A 189 18.29 -1.30 -7.04
N LEU A 190 17.08 -1.75 -6.71
CA LEU A 190 15.96 -0.88 -6.36
C LEU A 190 16.32 0.00 -5.14
N THR A 191 16.82 -0.61 -4.06
CA THR A 191 17.14 0.10 -2.82
C THR A 191 18.35 1.02 -2.93
N LYS A 192 19.26 0.77 -3.88
CA LYS A 192 20.35 1.69 -4.20
C LYS A 192 19.87 2.95 -4.86
N LYS A 193 18.87 2.85 -5.74
CA LYS A 193 18.43 3.96 -6.59
C LYS A 193 17.27 4.74 -5.98
N ILE A 194 16.37 4.04 -5.32
CA ILE A 194 15.09 4.61 -4.86
C ILE A 194 15.04 4.56 -3.33
N PRO A 195 14.84 5.69 -2.66
CA PRO A 195 14.59 5.71 -1.22
C PRO A 195 13.35 4.89 -0.86
N LEU A 196 13.43 4.06 0.18
CA LEU A 196 12.31 3.19 0.61
C LEU A 196 11.06 3.99 0.99
N GLU A 197 11.23 5.24 1.42
CA GLU A 197 10.11 6.16 1.69
C GLU A 197 9.27 6.49 0.45
N ARG A 198 9.81 6.21 -0.75
CA ARG A 198 9.11 6.43 -2.03
C ARG A 198 8.52 5.16 -2.61
N ILE A 199 8.64 4.03 -1.91
CA ILE A 199 8.12 2.73 -2.31
C ILE A 199 7.19 2.20 -1.24
N MET A 200 6.07 1.65 -1.67
CA MET A 200 5.15 0.91 -0.82
C MET A 200 4.91 -0.47 -1.44
N PHE A 201 5.15 -1.52 -0.68
CA PHE A 201 5.05 -2.89 -1.18
C PHE A 201 3.63 -3.41 -1.06
N GLU A 202 3.04 -3.84 -2.16
CA GLU A 202 1.70 -4.41 -2.19
C GLU A 202 1.71 -5.88 -1.78
N LEU A 203 1.12 -6.16 -0.63
CA LEU A 203 0.91 -7.55 -0.20
C LEU A 203 -0.08 -8.27 -1.14
N PRO A 204 0.08 -9.58 -1.37
CA PRO A 204 -0.86 -10.35 -2.17
C PRO A 204 -2.29 -10.22 -1.65
N VAL A 205 -3.25 -10.02 -2.55
CA VAL A 205 -4.67 -9.88 -2.18
C VAL A 205 -5.37 -11.25 -2.24
N VAL A 206 -6.00 -11.63 -1.14
CA VAL A 206 -6.61 -12.97 -0.97
C VAL A 206 -7.90 -13.19 -1.77
N VAL A 207 -8.39 -12.15 -2.45
CA VAL A 207 -9.52 -12.30 -3.39
C VAL A 207 -9.10 -12.87 -4.75
N LEU A 208 -7.78 -12.93 -5.03
CA LEU A 208 -7.27 -13.55 -6.24
C LEU A 208 -7.24 -15.07 -6.10
N PRO A 209 -7.55 -15.82 -7.17
CA PRO A 209 -7.39 -17.28 -7.19
C PRO A 209 -5.98 -17.66 -6.75
N ASP A 210 -5.86 -18.74 -6.01
CA ASP A 210 -4.60 -19.34 -5.54
C ASP A 210 -3.79 -18.50 -4.53
N VAL A 211 -4.24 -17.31 -4.15
CA VAL A 211 -3.64 -16.52 -3.08
C VAL A 211 -4.26 -16.89 -1.73
N THR A 212 -3.48 -17.52 -0.87
CA THR A 212 -3.91 -17.88 0.47
C THR A 212 -3.48 -16.84 1.51
N LYS A 213 -4.22 -16.76 2.62
CA LYS A 213 -3.82 -15.91 3.77
C LYS A 213 -2.44 -16.32 4.31
N ALA A 214 -2.14 -17.62 4.33
CA ALA A 214 -0.82 -18.12 4.74
C ALA A 214 0.32 -17.60 3.85
N TYR A 215 0.11 -17.55 2.54
CA TYR A 215 1.08 -16.97 1.61
C TYR A 215 1.26 -15.47 1.84
N LYS A 216 0.18 -14.72 1.99
CA LYS A 216 0.23 -13.28 2.31
C LYS A 216 1.01 -13.00 3.58
N VAL A 217 0.75 -13.78 4.65
CA VAL A 217 1.48 -13.68 5.92
C VAL A 217 2.98 -13.98 5.75
N LYS A 218 3.34 -14.98 4.95
CA LYS A 218 4.74 -15.28 4.63
C LYS A 218 5.44 -14.10 3.96
N VAL A 219 4.76 -13.46 2.99
CA VAL A 219 5.28 -12.25 2.32
C VAL A 219 5.41 -11.08 3.30
N LEU A 220 4.41 -10.85 4.14
CA LEU A 220 4.43 -9.82 5.19
C LEU A 220 5.65 -9.99 6.10
N PHE A 221 5.89 -11.18 6.61
CA PHE A 221 7.04 -11.47 7.48
C PHE A 221 8.36 -11.24 6.77
N TRP A 222 8.46 -11.70 5.52
CA TRP A 222 9.65 -11.49 4.73
C TRP A 222 9.93 -10.00 4.52
N MET A 223 8.92 -9.20 4.15
CA MET A 223 9.07 -7.76 3.95
C MET A 223 9.56 -7.04 5.21
N ILE A 224 8.96 -7.34 6.36
CA ILE A 224 9.36 -6.73 7.63
C ILE A 224 10.78 -7.19 8.03
N LYS A 225 11.11 -8.45 7.82
CA LYS A 225 12.45 -8.97 8.09
C LYS A 225 13.52 -8.32 7.20
N GLN A 226 13.19 -8.10 5.93
CA GLN A 226 14.11 -7.54 4.94
C GLN A 226 14.34 -6.03 5.14
N PHE A 227 13.29 -5.28 5.42
CA PHE A 227 13.31 -3.81 5.42
C PHE A 227 13.13 -3.17 6.80
N GLY A 228 12.79 -3.96 7.80
CA GLY A 228 12.55 -3.47 9.17
C GLY A 228 11.16 -2.87 9.39
N THR A 229 11.01 -2.27 10.56
CA THR A 229 9.75 -1.71 11.08
C THR A 229 9.16 -0.63 10.16
N ASP A 230 10.02 0.13 9.48
CA ASP A 230 9.65 1.29 8.67
C ASP A 230 9.30 0.97 7.21
N VAL A 231 9.15 -0.31 6.84
CA VAL A 231 8.69 -0.70 5.50
C VAL A 231 7.26 -0.20 5.27
N ASN A 232 7.00 0.42 4.11
CA ASN A 232 5.65 0.81 3.73
C ASN A 232 4.92 -0.41 3.13
N LEU A 233 3.73 -0.72 3.63
CA LEU A 233 2.95 -1.90 3.26
C LEU A 233 1.56 -1.50 2.77
N ALA A 234 1.19 -2.03 1.63
CA ALA A 234 -0.11 -1.86 1.01
C ALA A 234 -0.93 -3.16 1.01
N ASN A 235 -2.22 -3.03 0.68
CA ASN A 235 -3.17 -4.13 0.61
C ASN A 235 -3.35 -4.88 1.94
N VAL A 236 -3.21 -4.17 3.07
CA VAL A 236 -3.53 -4.72 4.39
C VAL A 236 -5.04 -4.71 4.57
N GLU A 237 -5.64 -5.87 4.86
CA GLU A 237 -7.06 -5.98 5.12
C GLU A 237 -7.41 -5.34 6.48
N TRP A 238 -8.66 -4.88 6.63
CA TRP A 238 -9.13 -4.24 7.86
C TRP A 238 -8.98 -5.12 9.11
N ASP A 239 -9.10 -6.43 8.97
CA ASP A 239 -8.94 -7.41 10.06
C ASP A 239 -7.48 -7.83 10.30
N GLU A 240 -6.53 -7.31 9.52
CA GLU A 240 -5.10 -7.60 9.59
C GLU A 240 -4.27 -6.44 10.15
N ILE A 241 -4.87 -5.29 10.44
CA ILE A 241 -4.14 -4.08 10.85
C ILE A 241 -3.34 -4.31 12.15
N TYR A 242 -3.98 -4.80 13.22
CA TYR A 242 -3.27 -5.11 14.46
C TYR A 242 -2.22 -6.19 14.28
N PHE A 243 -2.53 -7.23 13.50
CA PHE A 243 -1.56 -8.29 13.22
C PHE A 243 -0.34 -7.77 12.48
N THR A 244 -0.54 -6.90 11.51
CA THR A 244 0.54 -6.22 10.78
C THR A 244 1.39 -5.37 11.73
N GLU A 245 0.76 -4.62 12.62
CA GLU A 245 1.47 -3.75 13.57
C GLU A 245 2.28 -4.55 14.57
N ILE A 246 1.71 -5.57 15.22
CA ILE A 246 2.48 -6.43 16.16
C ILE A 246 3.60 -7.18 15.46
N THR A 247 3.45 -7.49 14.16
CA THR A 247 4.52 -8.08 13.36
C THR A 247 5.65 -7.08 13.14
N ARG A 248 5.31 -5.82 12.78
CA ARG A 248 6.29 -4.74 12.58
C ARG A 248 7.17 -4.50 13.78
N ILE A 249 6.56 -4.44 14.96
CA ILE A 249 7.28 -4.16 16.22
C ILE A 249 7.89 -5.42 16.84
N GLY A 250 7.84 -6.56 16.15
CA GLY A 250 8.41 -7.81 16.63
C GLY A 250 7.68 -8.47 17.79
N ALA A 251 6.45 -8.04 18.09
CA ALA A 251 5.65 -8.60 19.19
C ALA A 251 4.79 -9.81 18.79
N CYS A 252 4.91 -10.26 17.52
CA CYS A 252 4.20 -11.44 17.04
C CYS A 252 5.07 -12.71 17.19
N GLY A 253 4.56 -13.70 17.92
CA GLY A 253 5.28 -14.94 18.21
C GLY A 253 5.75 -15.72 16.98
N THR A 254 5.06 -15.59 15.84
CA THR A 254 5.47 -16.25 14.59
C THR A 254 6.69 -15.63 13.94
N THR A 255 6.97 -14.37 14.19
CA THR A 255 8.18 -13.70 13.70
C THR A 255 9.38 -13.95 14.61
N SER A 256 9.16 -14.43 15.83
CA SER A 256 10.20 -14.73 16.82
C SER A 256 11.07 -15.93 16.44
N HIS A 257 10.53 -16.88 15.69
CA HIS A 257 11.27 -18.07 15.26
C HIS A 257 12.47 -17.78 14.34
N SER A 258 12.60 -16.60 13.84
CA SER A 258 13.72 -16.24 12.96
C SER A 258 14.75 -15.37 13.65
N GLN A 259 14.84 -15.39 14.97
CA GLN A 259 15.74 -14.54 15.76
C GLN A 259 15.55 -13.03 15.56
N GLY A 260 14.58 -12.63 14.69
CA GLY A 260 14.41 -11.26 14.26
C GLY A 260 13.45 -10.45 15.11
N ALA A 261 12.39 -11.08 15.58
CA ALA A 261 11.28 -10.35 16.20
C ALA A 261 11.61 -9.87 17.61
N TYR A 262 12.17 -10.72 18.45
CA TYR A 262 12.57 -10.32 19.79
C TYR A 262 13.74 -9.34 19.78
N ARG A 263 14.60 -9.35 18.75
CA ARG A 263 15.63 -8.29 18.57
C ARG A 263 15.01 -6.92 18.34
N LEU A 264 13.90 -6.84 17.61
CA LEU A 264 13.18 -5.57 17.42
C LEU A 264 12.65 -5.03 18.74
N ALA A 265 12.28 -5.91 19.67
CA ALA A 265 11.88 -5.57 21.03
C ALA A 265 13.06 -5.41 22.00
N GLY A 266 14.32 -5.46 21.52
CA GLY A 266 15.52 -5.32 22.35
C GLY A 266 15.85 -6.55 23.19
N ILE A 267 15.30 -7.71 22.87
CA ILE A 267 15.57 -8.97 23.57
C ILE A 267 16.55 -9.77 22.73
N GLU A 268 17.72 -10.04 23.29
CA GLU A 268 18.64 -11.02 22.73
C GLU A 268 18.04 -12.42 22.97
N SER A 269 17.88 -13.20 21.91
CA SER A 269 17.54 -14.60 22.07
C SER A 269 18.66 -15.27 22.87
N SER A 270 18.34 -15.88 24.00
CA SER A 270 19.25 -16.84 24.63
C SER A 270 19.39 -17.97 23.63
N GLU A 271 20.44 -17.93 22.82
CA GLU A 271 20.82 -19.08 22.02
C GLU A 271 21.36 -20.19 22.94
N GLU A 272 20.83 -21.34 22.69
CA GLU A 272 21.37 -22.60 23.12
C GLU A 272 22.72 -22.91 22.52
#